data_26cdd161f5c1ab6a20aee0f71199de1e
#
_entry.id   26cdd161f5c1ab6a20aee0f71199de1e
#
_cell.length_a   1.000
_cell.length_b   1.000
_cell.length_c   1.000
_cell.angle_alpha   90.00
_cell.angle_beta   90.00
_cell.angle_gamma   90.00
#
_symmetry.space_group_name_H-M   'P 1'
#
loop_
_entity.id
_entity.type
_entity.pdbx_description
1 polymer ?
#
loop_
_entity_poly.entity_id
_entity_poly.type
_entity_poly.pdbx_seq_one_letter_code
_entity_poly.pdbx_strand_id
1 'polypeptide(L)'
;LKQAGHEVVGSDNSNYYFTVDELNKHNIEVKEYNIVNITNDYIYIIGLSITKDNVEFDEILKRDLEYYYYNDFIGEFIDKKMIAVSGTHGKTTTAHLVKELTDISCIIGCGCGIYNESKYFVLEACEYKNHFYSYAPHLLLILNMDFDHPDFFKNKKDVIKSYQGMCDRAKIVLVNGDDNNAHRLLHANKYTYGLKNNVDYQIKIITKSSSGYTFLLKGNKMCRLLQCNLTGMHNLYNYVGAYLASYLCDLKINHYMKLTLPKRRMNKYIYGNTVLIDDYAHHPT
;
A
#
# COMPACT_ATOMS: atom_id res chain seq x y z
N LEU A 1 6.54 -7.96 -12.98
CA LEU A 1 7.47 -8.84 -13.72
C LEU A 1 7.00 -9.05 -15.16
N LYS A 2 5.79 -9.56 -15.40
CA LYS A 2 5.27 -9.81 -16.78
C LYS A 2 5.34 -8.55 -17.66
N GLN A 3 4.89 -7.39 -17.13
CA GLN A 3 4.95 -6.12 -17.84
C GLN A 3 6.39 -5.60 -18.04
N ALA A 4 7.35 -6.07 -17.25
CA ALA A 4 8.77 -5.80 -17.41
C ALA A 4 9.47 -6.77 -18.40
N GLY A 5 8.71 -7.67 -19.03
CA GLY A 5 9.21 -8.57 -20.06
C GLY A 5 9.67 -9.95 -19.56
N HIS A 6 9.48 -10.26 -18.28
CA HIS A 6 9.82 -11.59 -17.76
C HIS A 6 8.72 -12.61 -18.06
N GLU A 7 9.11 -13.86 -18.26
CA GLU A 7 8.16 -14.98 -18.22
C GLU A 7 7.72 -15.20 -16.78
N VAL A 8 6.41 -15.31 -16.58
CA VAL A 8 5.83 -15.47 -15.24
C VAL A 8 4.74 -16.53 -15.30
N VAL A 9 4.84 -17.49 -14.40
CA VAL A 9 3.85 -18.51 -14.12
C VAL A 9 3.63 -18.57 -12.61
N GLY A 10 2.44 -18.90 -12.18
CA GLY A 10 2.11 -19.01 -10.77
C GLY A 10 1.48 -20.36 -10.43
N SER A 11 1.42 -20.66 -9.15
CA SER A 11 0.60 -21.75 -8.60
C SER A 11 -0.16 -21.28 -7.37
N ASP A 12 -1.37 -21.80 -7.20
CA ASP A 12 -2.23 -21.53 -6.06
C ASP A 12 -3.14 -22.75 -5.83
N ASN A 13 -3.94 -22.70 -4.75
CA ASN A 13 -4.98 -23.71 -4.57
C ASN A 13 -6.09 -23.54 -5.64
N SER A 14 -6.94 -24.59 -5.79
CA SER A 14 -8.01 -24.61 -6.79
C SER A 14 -9.19 -23.67 -6.52
N ASN A 15 -9.15 -22.89 -5.44
CA ASN A 15 -10.21 -21.95 -5.12
C ASN A 15 -10.13 -20.71 -6.01
N TYR A 16 -11.28 -20.24 -6.49
CA TYR A 16 -11.36 -18.98 -7.22
C TYR A 16 -11.14 -17.79 -6.29
N TYR A 17 -10.25 -16.91 -6.68
CA TYR A 17 -10.04 -15.61 -6.07
C TYR A 17 -10.18 -14.50 -7.11
N PHE A 18 -10.76 -13.37 -6.75
CA PHE A 18 -10.94 -12.22 -7.64
C PHE A 18 -9.62 -11.69 -8.23
N THR A 19 -8.49 -11.97 -7.60
CA THR A 19 -7.15 -11.61 -8.07
C THR A 19 -6.72 -12.40 -9.31
N VAL A 20 -7.27 -13.60 -9.52
CA VAL A 20 -7.00 -14.45 -10.68
C VAL A 20 -7.48 -13.79 -11.98
N ASP A 21 -8.56 -13.02 -11.94
CA ASP A 21 -9.07 -12.31 -13.12
C ASP A 21 -8.04 -11.33 -13.69
N GLU A 22 -7.29 -10.63 -12.83
CA GLU A 22 -6.25 -9.71 -13.28
C GLU A 22 -5.03 -10.47 -13.85
N LEU A 23 -4.69 -11.61 -13.27
CA LEU A 23 -3.63 -12.48 -13.80
C LEU A 23 -3.98 -13.02 -15.19
N ASN A 24 -5.22 -13.48 -15.37
CA ASN A 24 -5.73 -13.98 -16.65
C ASN A 24 -5.69 -12.88 -17.75
N LYS A 25 -6.03 -11.63 -17.42
CA LYS A 25 -5.95 -10.50 -18.36
C LYS A 25 -4.53 -10.27 -18.87
N HIS A 26 -3.53 -10.61 -18.08
CA HIS A 26 -2.13 -10.48 -18.43
C HIS A 26 -1.52 -11.77 -18.98
N ASN A 27 -2.34 -12.78 -19.28
CA ASN A 27 -1.89 -14.11 -19.74
C ASN A 27 -0.85 -14.72 -18.80
N ILE A 28 -1.07 -14.62 -17.49
CA ILE A 28 -0.28 -15.30 -16.47
C ILE A 28 -1.03 -16.58 -16.09
N GLU A 29 -0.44 -17.71 -16.41
CA GLU A 29 -0.99 -19.02 -16.05
C GLU A 29 -0.86 -19.24 -14.54
N VAL A 30 -1.93 -19.70 -13.90
CA VAL A 30 -1.93 -20.12 -12.50
C VAL A 30 -2.34 -21.58 -12.44
N LYS A 31 -1.43 -22.44 -11.99
CA LYS A 31 -1.61 -23.89 -11.88
C LYS A 31 -2.04 -24.27 -10.45
N GLU A 32 -2.60 -25.45 -10.30
CA GLU A 32 -2.76 -26.06 -8.96
C GLU A 32 -1.40 -26.49 -8.42
N TYR A 33 -1.22 -26.45 -7.10
CA TYR A 33 0.01 -26.91 -6.46
C TYR A 33 0.35 -28.35 -6.83
N ASN A 34 1.49 -28.52 -7.46
CA ASN A 34 2.00 -29.85 -7.84
C ASN A 34 3.52 -29.82 -7.97
N ILE A 35 4.20 -30.83 -7.47
CA ILE A 35 5.66 -30.96 -7.56
C ILE A 35 6.19 -30.89 -9.00
N VAL A 36 5.38 -31.29 -10.00
CA VAL A 36 5.76 -31.24 -11.42
C VAL A 36 5.92 -29.81 -11.94
N ASN A 37 5.38 -28.81 -11.24
CA ASN A 37 5.55 -27.39 -11.58
C ASN A 37 6.95 -26.89 -11.25
N ILE A 38 7.71 -27.63 -10.43
CA ILE A 38 9.03 -27.21 -9.94
C ILE A 38 10.11 -27.71 -10.90
N THR A 39 10.78 -26.78 -11.56
CA THR A 39 11.89 -27.01 -12.49
C THR A 39 13.14 -26.27 -12.04
N ASN A 40 14.25 -26.43 -12.74
CA ASN A 40 15.50 -25.71 -12.42
C ASN A 40 15.60 -24.35 -13.13
N ASP A 41 14.58 -23.99 -13.93
CA ASP A 41 14.66 -22.84 -14.85
C ASP A 41 14.07 -21.55 -14.25
N TYR A 42 13.48 -21.64 -13.06
CA TYR A 42 12.78 -20.51 -12.42
C TYR A 42 13.47 -20.07 -11.13
N ILE A 43 13.34 -18.77 -10.85
CA ILE A 43 13.51 -18.18 -9.52
C ILE A 43 12.12 -18.19 -8.86
N TYR A 44 12.02 -18.72 -7.65
CA TYR A 44 10.75 -18.91 -6.95
C TYR A 44 10.48 -17.74 -6.01
N ILE A 45 9.29 -17.12 -6.14
CA ILE A 45 8.80 -16.07 -5.25
C ILE A 45 7.68 -16.65 -4.39
N ILE A 46 7.95 -16.83 -3.12
CA ILE A 46 7.08 -17.51 -2.18
C ILE A 46 6.20 -16.51 -1.44
N GLY A 47 4.88 -16.72 -1.48
CA GLY A 47 3.91 -15.94 -0.71
C GLY A 47 4.11 -16.14 0.80
N LEU A 48 3.92 -15.09 1.58
CA LEU A 48 4.18 -15.09 3.03
C LEU A 48 3.29 -16.04 3.86
N SER A 49 2.19 -16.50 3.28
CA SER A 49 1.29 -17.50 3.87
C SER A 49 1.70 -18.94 3.57
N ILE A 50 2.64 -19.14 2.66
CA ILE A 50 3.09 -20.49 2.26
C ILE A 50 4.05 -21.02 3.32
N THR A 51 3.75 -22.22 3.82
CA THR A 51 4.55 -22.93 4.81
C THR A 51 5.21 -24.17 4.17
N LYS A 52 6.11 -24.81 4.91
CA LYS A 52 6.82 -26.02 4.46
C LYS A 52 5.89 -27.22 4.17
N ASP A 53 4.63 -27.15 4.60
CA ASP A 53 3.63 -28.18 4.29
C ASP A 53 3.10 -28.06 2.86
N ASN A 54 3.39 -26.98 2.15
CA ASN A 54 3.08 -26.85 0.73
C ASN A 54 4.01 -27.73 -0.10
N VAL A 55 3.44 -28.56 -0.96
CA VAL A 55 4.19 -29.58 -1.72
C VAL A 55 5.24 -29.00 -2.67
N GLU A 56 4.98 -27.82 -3.21
CA GLU A 56 5.93 -27.12 -4.09
C GLU A 56 7.07 -26.47 -3.29
N PHE A 57 6.74 -25.83 -2.17
CA PHE A 57 7.76 -25.22 -1.33
C PHE A 57 8.67 -26.27 -0.68
N ASP A 58 8.12 -27.38 -0.24
CA ASP A 58 8.90 -28.53 0.26
C ASP A 58 9.85 -29.06 -0.83
N GLU A 59 9.38 -29.19 -2.09
CA GLU A 59 10.21 -29.64 -3.22
C GLU A 59 11.32 -28.64 -3.57
N ILE A 60 11.03 -27.32 -3.54
CA ILE A 60 12.03 -26.26 -3.73
C ILE A 60 13.15 -26.40 -2.69
N LEU A 61 12.79 -26.59 -1.42
CA LEU A 61 13.75 -26.77 -0.33
C LEU A 61 14.56 -28.05 -0.46
N LYS A 62 13.94 -29.18 -0.83
CA LYS A 62 14.62 -30.47 -1.04
C LYS A 62 15.65 -30.42 -2.16
N ARG A 63 15.34 -29.66 -3.23
CA ARG A 63 16.23 -29.53 -4.39
C ARG A 63 17.22 -28.37 -4.27
N ASP A 64 17.22 -27.63 -3.12
CA ASP A 64 18.07 -26.46 -2.89
C ASP A 64 17.99 -25.43 -4.02
N LEU A 65 16.76 -25.16 -4.49
CA LEU A 65 16.52 -24.20 -5.57
C LEU A 65 16.45 -22.79 -5.04
N GLU A 66 16.80 -21.82 -5.88
CA GLU A 66 16.78 -20.39 -5.55
C GLU A 66 15.34 -19.90 -5.32
N TYR A 67 15.10 -19.32 -4.15
CA TYR A 67 13.81 -18.73 -3.82
C TYR A 67 13.96 -17.49 -2.97
N TYR A 68 12.94 -16.63 -3.01
CA TYR A 68 12.80 -15.44 -2.19
C TYR A 68 11.39 -15.38 -1.61
N TYR A 69 11.25 -14.87 -0.41
CA TYR A 69 9.93 -14.44 0.03
C TYR A 69 9.50 -13.18 -0.71
N TYR A 70 8.20 -13.02 -0.91
CA TYR A 70 7.62 -11.95 -1.73
C TYR A 70 8.16 -10.55 -1.40
N ASN A 71 8.22 -10.18 -0.12
CA ASN A 71 8.70 -8.85 0.28
C ASN A 71 10.22 -8.72 0.14
N ASP A 72 10.98 -9.78 0.38
CA ASP A 72 12.44 -9.75 0.19
C ASP A 72 12.77 -9.55 -1.28
N PHE A 73 12.07 -10.28 -2.15
CA PHE A 73 12.19 -10.10 -3.60
C PHE A 73 11.89 -8.66 -4.03
N ILE A 74 10.80 -8.05 -3.54
CA ILE A 74 10.45 -6.66 -3.86
C ILE A 74 11.53 -5.70 -3.33
N GLY A 75 12.00 -5.90 -2.11
CA GLY A 75 12.98 -5.03 -1.48
C GLY A 75 14.34 -5.05 -2.18
N GLU A 76 14.73 -6.20 -2.72
CA GLU A 76 16.05 -6.44 -3.32
C GLU A 76 16.06 -6.14 -4.83
N PHE A 77 15.04 -6.56 -5.57
CA PHE A 77 15.10 -6.58 -7.04
C PHE A 77 14.32 -5.46 -7.74
N ILE A 78 13.49 -4.69 -7.04
CA ILE A 78 12.82 -3.55 -7.67
C ILE A 78 13.71 -2.31 -7.59
N ASP A 79 14.44 -2.02 -8.66
CA ASP A 79 15.30 -0.84 -8.79
C ASP A 79 14.47 0.42 -9.11
N LYS A 80 13.61 0.81 -8.18
CA LYS A 80 12.81 2.05 -8.23
C LYS A 80 12.75 2.68 -6.85
N LYS A 81 12.66 3.99 -6.80
CA LYS A 81 12.43 4.71 -5.54
C LYS A 81 11.06 4.34 -4.98
N MET A 82 11.03 3.70 -3.84
CA MET A 82 9.83 3.19 -3.21
C MET A 82 9.09 4.27 -2.42
N ILE A 83 7.79 4.42 -2.65
CA ILE A 83 6.84 5.08 -1.76
C ILE A 83 6.10 3.97 -1.03
N ALA A 84 6.44 3.74 0.24
CA ALA A 84 5.82 2.72 1.07
C ALA A 84 4.67 3.35 1.87
N VAL A 85 3.46 2.82 1.70
CA VAL A 85 2.27 3.27 2.45
C VAL A 85 1.98 2.26 3.55
N SER A 86 2.08 2.68 4.79
CA SER A 86 1.84 1.86 5.97
C SER A 86 0.83 2.49 6.93
N GLY A 87 0.38 1.71 7.89
CA GLY A 87 -0.64 2.09 8.87
C GLY A 87 -1.63 0.95 9.07
N THR A 88 -2.31 0.92 10.19
CA THR A 88 -3.33 -0.11 10.46
C THR A 88 -4.43 -0.06 9.41
N HIS A 89 -4.91 1.15 9.07
CA HIS A 89 -5.99 1.37 8.12
C HIS A 89 -5.59 2.31 6.98
N GLY A 90 -6.26 2.16 5.82
CA GLY A 90 -6.15 3.08 4.70
C GLY A 90 -5.01 2.81 3.72
N LYS A 91 -4.15 1.82 3.95
CA LYS A 91 -3.00 1.48 3.08
C LYS A 91 -3.39 1.35 1.60
N THR A 92 -4.31 0.45 1.29
CA THR A 92 -4.79 0.18 -0.07
C THR A 92 -5.38 1.42 -0.74
N THR A 93 -6.25 2.13 -0.02
CA THR A 93 -6.87 3.35 -0.53
C THR A 93 -5.82 4.41 -0.83
N THR A 94 -4.87 4.63 0.07
CA THR A 94 -3.85 5.66 -0.10
C THR A 94 -2.84 5.32 -1.20
N ALA A 95 -2.39 4.06 -1.29
CA ALA A 95 -1.52 3.62 -2.37
C ALA A 95 -2.23 3.77 -3.74
N HIS A 96 -3.52 3.42 -3.80
CA HIS A 96 -4.35 3.65 -4.99
C HIS A 96 -4.45 5.15 -5.33
N LEU A 97 -4.66 6.03 -4.34
CA LEU A 97 -4.71 7.46 -4.57
C LEU A 97 -3.36 8.04 -5.03
N VAL A 98 -2.23 7.55 -4.52
CA VAL A 98 -0.91 7.94 -5.06
C VAL A 98 -0.82 7.57 -6.54
N LYS A 99 -1.19 6.35 -6.91
CA LYS A 99 -1.22 5.88 -8.30
C LYS A 99 -2.17 6.72 -9.17
N GLU A 100 -3.37 7.05 -8.67
CA GLU A 100 -4.34 7.89 -9.37
C GLU A 100 -3.82 9.32 -9.59
N LEU A 101 -3.22 9.93 -8.58
CA LEU A 101 -2.67 11.29 -8.64
C LEU A 101 -1.43 11.41 -9.51
N THR A 102 -0.72 10.30 -9.73
CA THR A 102 0.55 10.26 -10.45
C THR A 102 0.58 9.08 -11.41
N ASP A 103 1.33 9.09 -12.44
CA ASP A 103 1.46 7.94 -13.33
C ASP A 103 2.72 7.14 -12.98
N ILE A 104 2.75 6.52 -11.80
CA ILE A 104 3.89 5.71 -11.35
C ILE A 104 3.55 4.22 -11.29
N SER A 105 4.59 3.39 -11.30
CA SER A 105 4.45 1.94 -11.08
C SER A 105 3.82 1.67 -9.71
N CYS A 106 3.05 0.60 -9.58
CA CYS A 106 2.44 0.25 -8.31
C CYS A 106 2.31 -1.26 -8.08
N ILE A 107 2.26 -1.63 -6.79
CA ILE A 107 1.83 -2.95 -6.31
C ILE A 107 0.86 -2.71 -5.16
N ILE A 108 -0.42 -2.97 -5.40
CA ILE A 108 -1.50 -2.69 -4.46
C ILE A 108 -2.30 -3.97 -4.21
N GLY A 109 -2.56 -4.31 -2.96
CA GLY A 109 -3.17 -5.56 -2.53
C GLY A 109 -4.59 -5.85 -3.02
N CYS A 110 -5.23 -4.90 -3.72
CA CYS A 110 -6.50 -5.15 -4.41
C CYS A 110 -6.34 -5.80 -5.80
N GLY A 111 -5.19 -6.43 -6.08
CA GLY A 111 -4.90 -7.06 -7.37
C GLY A 111 -4.46 -6.07 -8.45
N CYS A 112 -3.92 -4.92 -8.08
CA CYS A 112 -3.41 -3.93 -9.02
C CYS A 112 -1.88 -3.95 -9.03
N GLY A 113 -1.29 -4.35 -10.15
CA GLY A 113 0.13 -4.26 -10.43
C GLY A 113 0.34 -3.53 -11.76
N ILE A 114 1.07 -2.42 -11.74
CA ILE A 114 1.42 -1.64 -12.94
C ILE A 114 2.91 -1.38 -12.94
N TYR A 115 3.56 -1.71 -14.04
CA TYR A 115 4.94 -1.33 -14.32
C TYR A 115 4.97 -0.32 -15.47
N ASN A 116 5.73 0.76 -15.29
CA ASN A 116 5.99 1.78 -16.31
C ASN A 116 7.40 2.36 -16.12
N GLU A 117 7.80 3.31 -16.97
CA GLU A 117 9.14 3.93 -16.96
C GLU A 117 9.39 4.91 -15.80
N SER A 118 8.43 5.11 -14.90
CA SER A 118 8.63 5.98 -13.74
C SER A 118 9.79 5.49 -12.87
N LYS A 119 10.58 6.43 -12.36
CA LYS A 119 11.64 6.17 -11.36
C LYS A 119 11.08 5.80 -9.97
N TYR A 120 9.79 5.96 -9.78
CA TYR A 120 9.11 5.66 -8.51
C TYR A 120 8.12 4.53 -8.68
N PHE A 121 7.87 3.85 -7.58
CA PHE A 121 6.71 2.97 -7.46
C PHE A 121 6.10 3.06 -6.06
N VAL A 122 4.80 2.83 -5.97
CA VAL A 122 4.08 2.81 -4.70
C VAL A 122 3.63 1.40 -4.34
N LEU A 123 3.77 1.05 -3.06
CA LEU A 123 3.27 -0.22 -2.53
C LEU A 123 2.66 -0.07 -1.14
N GLU A 124 1.89 -1.08 -0.75
CA GLU A 124 1.42 -1.26 0.62
C GLU A 124 2.49 -1.97 1.44
N ALA A 125 2.91 -1.36 2.53
CA ALA A 125 3.90 -1.90 3.46
C ALA A 125 3.21 -2.39 4.73
N CYS A 126 3.03 -3.71 4.84
CA CYS A 126 2.35 -4.34 5.97
C CYS A 126 3.29 -4.47 7.17
N GLU A 127 2.82 -4.04 8.33
CA GLU A 127 3.53 -4.12 9.61
C GLU A 127 3.54 -5.53 10.23
N TYR A 128 2.61 -6.39 9.83
CA TYR A 128 2.49 -7.74 10.37
C TYR A 128 3.78 -8.55 10.21
N LYS A 129 4.23 -9.18 11.28
CA LYS A 129 5.50 -9.92 11.37
C LYS A 129 6.72 -9.13 10.89
N ASN A 130 6.65 -7.80 10.93
CA ASN A 130 7.68 -6.90 10.42
C ASN A 130 8.01 -7.10 8.92
N HIS A 131 7.06 -7.57 8.12
CA HIS A 131 7.29 -7.83 6.70
C HIS A 131 7.82 -6.60 5.95
N PHE A 132 7.46 -5.39 6.39
CA PHE A 132 7.94 -4.14 5.80
C PHE A 132 9.45 -3.87 6.05
N TYR A 133 10.14 -4.66 6.91
CA TYR A 133 11.58 -4.49 7.14
C TYR A 133 12.45 -4.94 5.95
N SER A 134 11.90 -5.69 5.01
CA SER A 134 12.56 -6.00 3.75
C SER A 134 12.72 -4.77 2.85
N TYR A 135 12.06 -3.64 3.20
CA TYR A 135 12.06 -2.43 2.39
C TYR A 135 12.98 -1.35 2.94
N ALA A 136 13.57 -0.55 2.02
CA ALA A 136 14.29 0.68 2.31
C ALA A 136 13.65 1.85 1.52
N PRO A 137 12.48 2.35 1.95
CA PRO A 137 11.72 3.28 1.15
C PRO A 137 12.39 4.64 1.00
N HIS A 138 12.23 5.25 -0.18
CA HIS A 138 12.56 6.64 -0.38
C HIS A 138 11.62 7.54 0.43
N LEU A 139 10.32 7.20 0.47
CA LEU A 139 9.35 7.83 1.35
C LEU A 139 8.47 6.78 2.01
N LEU A 140 8.39 6.85 3.34
CA LEU A 140 7.46 6.09 4.17
C LEU A 140 6.32 7.00 4.60
N LEU A 141 5.09 6.66 4.19
CA LEU A 141 3.86 7.30 4.65
C LEU A 141 3.19 6.44 5.70
N ILE A 142 2.99 6.98 6.90
CA ILE A 142 2.29 6.32 8.01
C ILE A 142 0.97 7.05 8.29
N LEU A 143 -0.13 6.34 8.05
CA LEU A 143 -1.49 6.92 8.13
C LEU A 143 -2.04 6.96 9.56
N ASN A 144 -1.85 5.87 10.28
CA ASN A 144 -2.33 5.66 11.66
C ASN A 144 -1.62 4.44 12.26
N MET A 145 -1.67 4.33 13.58
CA MET A 145 -1.05 3.24 14.31
C MET A 145 -1.97 2.78 15.45
N ASP A 146 -2.85 1.84 15.14
CA ASP A 146 -3.66 1.15 16.13
C ASP A 146 -3.04 -0.18 16.56
N PHE A 147 -3.55 -0.74 17.65
CA PHE A 147 -3.15 -2.08 18.08
C PHE A 147 -3.92 -3.11 17.26
N ASP A 148 -3.24 -3.73 16.34
CA ASP A 148 -3.73 -4.82 15.49
C ASP A 148 -2.76 -6.00 15.54
N HIS A 149 -3.14 -7.15 15.01
CA HIS A 149 -2.32 -8.37 15.00
C HIS A 149 -1.84 -8.82 16.39
N PRO A 150 -2.76 -9.10 17.36
CA PRO A 150 -2.41 -9.48 18.74
C PRO A 150 -1.67 -10.83 18.82
N ASP A 151 -1.69 -11.64 17.78
CA ASP A 151 -0.91 -12.85 17.61
C ASP A 151 0.59 -12.58 17.45
N PHE A 152 0.95 -11.37 17.00
CA PHE A 152 2.34 -10.96 16.80
C PHE A 152 2.77 -9.85 17.78
N PHE A 153 2.02 -8.76 17.87
CA PHE A 153 2.30 -7.65 18.77
C PHE A 153 1.65 -7.90 20.15
N LYS A 154 2.45 -7.91 21.22
CA LYS A 154 1.94 -8.13 22.57
C LYS A 154 1.25 -6.90 23.17
N ASN A 155 1.63 -5.71 22.70
CA ASN A 155 1.13 -4.44 23.21
C ASN A 155 1.43 -3.28 22.23
N LYS A 156 0.87 -2.10 22.53
CA LYS A 156 1.08 -0.89 21.71
C LYS A 156 2.54 -0.44 21.60
N LYS A 157 3.39 -0.74 22.61
CA LYS A 157 4.82 -0.37 22.56
C LYS A 157 5.56 -1.19 21.52
N ASP A 158 5.19 -2.46 21.33
CA ASP A 158 5.78 -3.32 20.32
C ASP A 158 5.43 -2.79 18.91
N VAL A 159 4.19 -2.34 18.70
CA VAL A 159 3.76 -1.69 17.45
C VAL A 159 4.61 -0.45 17.19
N ILE A 160 4.73 0.46 18.17
CA ILE A 160 5.52 1.69 18.04
C ILE A 160 6.99 1.37 17.73
N LYS A 161 7.59 0.38 18.41
CA LYS A 161 8.97 -0.06 18.16
C LYS A 161 9.14 -0.59 16.74
N SER A 162 8.19 -1.37 16.25
CA SER A 162 8.19 -1.90 14.88
C SER A 162 8.15 -0.76 13.85
N TYR A 163 7.23 0.19 13.99
CA TYR A 163 7.17 1.35 13.11
C TYR A 163 8.39 2.26 13.20
N GLN A 164 8.98 2.42 14.39
CA GLN A 164 10.23 3.16 14.54
C GLN A 164 11.37 2.51 13.75
N GLY A 165 11.52 1.19 13.84
CA GLY A 165 12.52 0.46 13.06
C GLY A 165 12.31 0.59 11.55
N MET A 166 11.07 0.78 11.08
CA MET A 166 10.79 1.07 9.67
C MET A 166 11.11 2.53 9.30
N CYS A 167 10.85 3.49 10.20
CA CYS A 167 11.26 4.88 10.01
C CYS A 167 12.78 4.98 9.80
N ASP A 168 13.57 4.25 10.58
CA ASP A 168 15.03 4.28 10.54
C ASP A 168 15.59 3.78 9.18
N ARG A 169 14.78 3.07 8.38
CA ARG A 169 15.13 2.57 7.04
C ARG A 169 14.72 3.51 5.91
N ALA A 170 13.87 4.49 6.18
CA ALA A 170 13.35 5.42 5.18
C ALA A 170 14.27 6.62 4.97
N LYS A 171 14.23 7.26 3.80
CA LYS A 171 14.91 8.54 3.56
C LYS A 171 14.05 9.73 3.99
N ILE A 172 12.75 9.63 3.82
CA ILE A 172 11.74 10.63 4.20
C ILE A 172 10.62 9.90 4.92
N VAL A 173 10.14 10.47 6.02
CA VAL A 173 8.98 9.94 6.77
C VAL A 173 7.87 10.99 6.78
N LEU A 174 6.70 10.63 6.30
CA LEU A 174 5.49 11.44 6.34
C LEU A 174 4.46 10.75 7.24
N VAL A 175 3.99 11.43 8.27
CA VAL A 175 3.03 10.86 9.23
C VAL A 175 1.79 11.70 9.37
N ASN A 176 0.66 11.06 9.62
CA ASN A 176 -0.52 11.74 10.13
C ASN A 176 -0.24 12.24 11.55
N GLY A 177 -0.06 13.55 11.68
CA GLY A 177 0.27 14.21 12.97
C GLY A 177 -0.90 14.25 13.94
N ASP A 178 -2.12 13.97 13.50
CA ASP A 178 -3.30 13.87 14.36
C ASP A 178 -3.43 12.49 15.00
N ASP A 179 -2.72 11.47 14.50
CA ASP A 179 -2.60 10.18 15.15
C ASP A 179 -1.60 10.25 16.32
N ASN A 180 -2.08 9.91 17.51
CA ASN A 180 -1.30 10.07 18.75
C ASN A 180 -0.07 9.17 18.84
N ASN A 181 -0.05 8.02 18.15
CA ASN A 181 1.06 7.09 18.14
C ASN A 181 2.04 7.43 17.02
N ALA A 182 1.57 7.65 15.79
CA ALA A 182 2.39 8.02 14.65
C ALA A 182 3.13 9.35 14.86
N HIS A 183 2.50 10.32 15.55
CA HIS A 183 3.13 11.59 15.89
C HIS A 183 4.42 11.43 16.73
N ARG A 184 4.52 10.38 17.55
CA ARG A 184 5.67 10.13 18.45
C ARG A 184 6.88 9.54 17.75
N LEU A 185 6.74 9.03 16.54
CA LEU A 185 7.85 8.46 15.78
C LEU A 185 8.91 9.54 15.51
N LEU A 186 10.17 9.14 15.55
CA LEU A 186 11.32 10.02 15.39
C LEU A 186 12.01 9.76 14.05
N HIS A 187 12.38 10.82 13.34
CA HIS A 187 13.21 10.74 12.14
C HIS A 187 13.74 12.12 11.78
N ALA A 188 14.98 12.20 11.25
CA ALA A 188 15.60 13.47 10.89
C ALA A 188 14.83 14.24 9.79
N ASN A 189 14.29 13.52 8.80
CA ASN A 189 13.49 14.06 7.71
C ASN A 189 12.01 13.68 7.87
N LYS A 190 11.45 13.95 9.05
CA LYS A 190 10.03 13.71 9.31
C LYS A 190 9.20 14.93 8.96
N TYR A 191 8.08 14.67 8.30
CA TYR A 191 7.01 15.64 8.02
C TYR A 191 5.70 15.11 8.60
N THR A 192 4.87 16.05 9.06
CA THR A 192 3.58 15.77 9.67
C THR A 192 2.46 16.48 8.92
N TYR A 193 1.29 15.88 8.81
CA TYR A 193 0.11 16.52 8.25
C TYR A 193 -1.14 16.25 9.10
N GLY A 194 -2.12 17.13 9.07
CA GLY A 194 -3.35 16.96 9.82
C GLY A 194 -4.19 18.22 9.93
N LEU A 195 -5.24 18.16 10.75
CA LEU A 195 -6.14 19.29 11.05
C LEU A 195 -5.60 20.17 12.19
N LYS A 196 -4.80 19.60 13.10
CA LYS A 196 -4.23 20.33 14.25
C LYS A 196 -3.21 21.39 13.81
N ASN A 197 -2.97 22.37 14.67
CA ASN A 197 -2.07 23.49 14.35
C ASN A 197 -0.58 23.15 14.42
N ASN A 198 -0.21 22.06 15.11
CA ASN A 198 1.17 21.68 15.38
C ASN A 198 1.71 20.63 14.37
N VAL A 199 1.35 20.76 13.12
CA VAL A 199 1.80 19.91 12.01
C VAL A 199 2.50 20.76 10.94
N ASP A 200 3.40 20.14 10.17
CA ASP A 200 4.12 20.82 9.08
C ASP A 200 3.19 21.20 7.93
N TYR A 201 2.17 20.39 7.66
CA TYR A 201 1.16 20.62 6.63
C TYR A 201 -0.25 20.60 7.24
N GLN A 202 -0.82 21.76 7.45
CA GLN A 202 -2.15 21.90 8.05
C GLN A 202 -3.26 21.85 7.01
N ILE A 203 -4.27 21.03 7.29
CA ILE A 203 -5.53 20.97 6.53
C ILE A 203 -6.53 21.95 7.14
N LYS A 204 -6.99 22.92 6.36
CA LYS A 204 -8.08 23.83 6.75
C LYS A 204 -9.28 23.60 5.85
N ILE A 205 -10.29 22.90 6.36
CA ILE A 205 -11.52 22.63 5.62
C ILE A 205 -12.28 23.93 5.42
N ILE A 206 -12.62 24.24 4.16
CA ILE A 206 -13.44 25.38 3.77
C ILE A 206 -14.89 24.92 3.59
N THR A 207 -15.11 23.83 2.83
CA THR A 207 -16.44 23.25 2.65
C THR A 207 -16.40 21.75 2.78
N LYS A 208 -17.50 21.19 3.32
CA LYS A 208 -17.78 19.76 3.39
C LYS A 208 -19.16 19.53 2.82
N SER A 209 -19.28 18.62 1.87
CA SER A 209 -20.55 18.28 1.22
C SER A 209 -20.71 16.75 1.05
N SER A 210 -21.83 16.32 0.52
CA SER A 210 -22.06 14.94 0.13
C SER A 210 -21.18 14.49 -1.05
N SER A 211 -20.53 15.40 -1.75
CA SER A 211 -19.61 15.14 -2.87
C SER A 211 -18.13 15.24 -2.49
N GLY A 212 -17.79 15.56 -1.23
CA GLY A 212 -16.42 15.63 -0.78
C GLY A 212 -16.05 16.92 -0.02
N TYR A 213 -14.79 17.34 -0.15
CA TYR A 213 -14.20 18.45 0.59
C TYR A 213 -13.51 19.45 -0.32
N THR A 214 -13.66 20.76 0.00
CA THR A 214 -12.74 21.80 -0.46
C THR A 214 -11.96 22.29 0.76
N PHE A 215 -10.64 22.35 0.66
CA PHE A 215 -9.79 22.70 1.79
C PHE A 215 -8.52 23.41 1.32
N LEU A 216 -7.91 24.14 2.24
CA LEU A 216 -6.62 24.77 2.06
C LEU A 216 -5.56 23.91 2.76
N LEU A 217 -4.51 23.50 2.03
CA LEU A 217 -3.35 22.81 2.57
C LEU A 217 -2.20 23.83 2.71
N LYS A 218 -1.77 24.09 3.96
CA LYS A 218 -0.74 25.08 4.29
C LYS A 218 0.43 24.44 5.01
N GLY A 219 1.64 24.81 4.66
CA GLY A 219 2.87 24.44 5.40
C GLY A 219 4.09 24.43 4.49
N ASN A 220 5.30 24.50 5.07
CA ASN A 220 6.57 24.40 4.36
C ASN A 220 6.62 25.16 3.01
N LYS A 221 6.29 26.46 3.03
CA LYS A 221 6.20 27.34 1.85
C LYS A 221 5.11 26.95 0.84
N MET A 222 4.23 26.02 1.18
CA MET A 222 3.07 25.63 0.36
C MET A 222 1.79 26.26 0.90
N CYS A 223 0.96 26.77 -0.02
CA CYS A 223 -0.42 27.17 0.24
C CYS A 223 -1.25 26.81 -1.00
N ARG A 224 -2.03 25.73 -0.91
CA ARG A 224 -2.78 25.19 -2.04
C ARG A 224 -4.25 25.03 -1.68
N LEU A 225 -5.13 25.54 -2.53
CA LEU A 225 -6.55 25.21 -2.49
C LEU A 225 -6.76 23.90 -3.25
N LEU A 226 -7.29 22.90 -2.57
CA LEU A 226 -7.47 21.54 -3.10
C LEU A 226 -8.91 21.07 -2.95
N GLN A 227 -9.32 20.16 -3.82
CA GLN A 227 -10.60 19.49 -3.77
C GLN A 227 -10.38 17.97 -3.71
N CYS A 228 -11.15 17.31 -2.85
CA CYS A 228 -11.21 15.87 -2.74
C CYS A 228 -12.66 15.45 -2.94
N ASN A 229 -12.96 14.72 -4.00
CA ASN A 229 -14.31 14.23 -4.31
C ASN A 229 -14.68 12.93 -3.55
N LEU A 230 -13.89 12.55 -2.56
CA LEU A 230 -14.18 11.41 -1.70
C LEU A 230 -14.81 11.90 -0.40
N THR A 231 -15.78 11.15 0.11
CA THR A 231 -16.46 11.45 1.37
C THR A 231 -15.82 10.68 2.54
N GLY A 232 -16.07 11.14 3.77
CA GLY A 232 -15.48 10.58 4.98
C GLY A 232 -14.12 11.21 5.34
N MET A 233 -13.95 11.54 6.64
CA MET A 233 -12.72 12.17 7.12
C MET A 233 -11.48 11.31 6.86
N HIS A 234 -11.58 10.00 7.02
CA HIS A 234 -10.52 9.06 6.73
C HIS A 234 -10.03 9.17 5.27
N ASN A 235 -10.93 9.37 4.32
CA ASN A 235 -10.57 9.55 2.91
C ASN A 235 -9.91 10.92 2.66
N LEU A 236 -10.27 11.96 3.40
CA LEU A 236 -9.56 13.24 3.34
C LEU A 236 -8.10 13.08 3.82
N TYR A 237 -7.87 12.37 4.94
CA TYR A 237 -6.51 12.07 5.41
C TYR A 237 -5.74 11.20 4.43
N ASN A 238 -6.36 10.17 3.87
CA ASN A 238 -5.76 9.31 2.84
C ASN A 238 -5.35 10.12 1.59
N TYR A 239 -6.24 11.00 1.13
CA TYR A 239 -5.97 11.87 -0.02
C TYR A 239 -4.83 12.84 0.25
N VAL A 240 -4.84 13.52 1.40
CA VAL A 240 -3.77 14.48 1.75
C VAL A 240 -2.44 13.76 1.95
N GLY A 241 -2.43 12.59 2.58
CA GLY A 241 -1.25 11.73 2.67
C GLY A 241 -0.68 11.36 1.30
N ALA A 242 -1.54 10.90 0.39
CA ALA A 242 -1.17 10.56 -0.99
C ALA A 242 -0.64 11.78 -1.77
N TYR A 243 -1.31 12.92 -1.65
CA TYR A 243 -0.90 14.17 -2.27
C TYR A 243 0.48 14.63 -1.78
N LEU A 244 0.69 14.65 -0.47
CA LEU A 244 1.96 15.06 0.13
C LEU A 244 3.09 14.08 -0.15
N ALA A 245 2.83 12.78 -0.15
CA ALA A 245 3.82 11.78 -0.54
C ALA A 245 4.29 12.02 -1.99
N SER A 246 3.35 12.30 -2.90
CA SER A 246 3.66 12.65 -4.28
C SER A 246 4.42 13.98 -4.39
N TYR A 247 4.02 14.99 -3.62
CA TYR A 247 4.66 16.31 -3.58
C TYR A 247 6.11 16.23 -3.05
N LEU A 248 6.33 15.52 -1.95
CA LEU A 248 7.66 15.36 -1.33
C LEU A 248 8.62 14.53 -2.19
N CYS A 249 8.09 13.73 -3.10
CA CYS A 249 8.85 12.99 -4.10
C CYS A 249 9.01 13.75 -5.43
N ASP A 250 8.59 15.00 -5.50
CA ASP A 250 8.65 15.86 -6.70
C ASP A 250 8.00 15.20 -7.94
N LEU A 251 6.88 14.51 -7.71
CA LEU A 251 6.10 13.85 -8.77
C LEU A 251 5.14 14.84 -9.43
N LYS A 252 4.89 14.64 -10.72
CA LYS A 252 3.86 15.38 -11.44
C LYS A 252 2.49 14.93 -10.96
N ILE A 253 1.75 15.83 -10.27
CA ILE A 253 0.43 15.55 -9.73
C ILE A 253 -0.66 16.01 -10.69
N ASN A 254 -1.59 15.11 -11.01
CA ASN A 254 -2.79 15.44 -11.78
C ASN A 254 -3.87 16.01 -10.85
N HIS A 255 -4.04 17.33 -10.86
CA HIS A 255 -4.98 18.03 -9.99
C HIS A 255 -6.46 17.97 -10.45
N TYR A 256 -6.71 17.56 -11.66
CA TYR A 256 -8.06 17.59 -12.29
C TYR A 256 -8.72 16.22 -12.35
N MET A 257 -8.12 15.23 -11.73
CA MET A 257 -8.62 13.86 -11.80
C MET A 257 -9.80 13.66 -10.85
N LYS A 258 -10.84 13.01 -11.33
CA LYS A 258 -11.88 12.47 -10.47
C LYS A 258 -11.35 11.20 -9.80
N LEU A 259 -11.06 11.30 -8.52
CA LEU A 259 -10.54 10.19 -7.73
C LEU A 259 -11.58 9.07 -7.60
N THR A 260 -11.08 7.84 -7.63
CA THR A 260 -11.88 6.63 -7.42
C THR A 260 -11.39 5.89 -6.18
N LEU A 261 -12.25 5.08 -5.59
CA LEU A 261 -11.84 4.14 -4.55
C LEU A 261 -11.46 2.80 -5.18
N PRO A 262 -10.51 2.07 -4.63
CA PRO A 262 -10.20 0.72 -5.11
C PRO A 262 -11.40 -0.20 -4.93
N LYS A 263 -11.41 -1.32 -5.66
CA LYS A 263 -12.46 -2.35 -5.52
C LYS A 263 -12.60 -2.78 -4.06
N ARG A 264 -13.83 -3.08 -3.65
CA ARG A 264 -14.20 -3.51 -2.28
C ARG A 264 -13.87 -2.47 -1.20
N ARG A 265 -14.00 -1.18 -1.54
CA ARG A 265 -13.89 -0.05 -0.59
C ARG A 265 -15.11 0.85 -0.78
N MET A 266 -16.20 0.56 -0.05
CA MET A 266 -17.48 1.29 -0.14
C MET A 266 -18.04 1.39 -1.57
N ASN A 267 -17.76 0.40 -2.43
CA ASN A 267 -18.28 0.39 -3.80
C ASN A 267 -19.79 0.16 -3.77
N LYS A 268 -20.52 0.99 -4.49
CA LYS A 268 -21.99 0.93 -4.57
C LYS A 268 -22.41 0.38 -5.91
N TYR A 269 -23.26 -0.63 -5.85
CA TYR A 269 -23.92 -1.21 -7.03
C TYR A 269 -25.44 -1.03 -6.88
N ILE A 270 -26.12 -0.65 -7.95
CA ILE A 270 -27.56 -0.41 -7.98
C ILE A 270 -28.22 -1.51 -8.82
N TYR A 271 -29.10 -2.28 -8.21
CA TYR A 271 -29.90 -3.32 -8.87
C TYR A 271 -31.40 -3.00 -8.66
N GLY A 272 -32.04 -2.37 -9.64
CA GLY A 272 -33.40 -1.86 -9.50
C GLY A 272 -33.49 -0.86 -8.34
N ASN A 273 -34.27 -1.18 -7.31
CA ASN A 273 -34.44 -0.35 -6.10
C ASN A 273 -33.48 -0.73 -4.95
N THR A 274 -32.58 -1.68 -5.15
CA THR A 274 -31.66 -2.17 -4.12
C THR A 274 -30.27 -1.56 -4.32
N VAL A 275 -29.68 -1.08 -3.24
CA VAL A 275 -28.27 -0.62 -3.22
C VAL A 275 -27.43 -1.67 -2.51
N LEU A 276 -26.50 -2.27 -3.21
CA LEU A 276 -25.47 -3.15 -2.66
C LEU A 276 -24.21 -2.32 -2.37
N ILE A 277 -23.65 -2.47 -1.17
CA ILE A 277 -22.37 -1.86 -0.79
C ILE A 277 -21.38 -2.99 -0.58
N ASP A 278 -20.29 -2.97 -1.34
CA ASP A 278 -19.17 -3.90 -1.21
C ASP A 278 -18.02 -3.20 -0.48
N ASP A 279 -17.69 -3.71 0.73
CA ASP A 279 -16.61 -3.18 1.55
C ASP A 279 -15.82 -4.34 2.19
N TYR A 280 -14.51 -4.22 2.17
CA TYR A 280 -13.58 -5.14 2.82
C TYR A 280 -13.37 -4.80 4.31
N ALA A 281 -14.23 -4.01 4.92
CA ALA A 281 -14.15 -3.65 6.33
C ALA A 281 -14.21 -4.91 7.22
N HIS A 282 -13.21 -5.06 8.09
CA HIS A 282 -13.07 -6.19 9.02
C HIS A 282 -12.53 -5.74 10.39
N HIS A 283 -12.36 -4.44 10.61
CA HIS A 283 -11.91 -3.85 11.87
C HIS A 283 -12.95 -2.84 12.39
N PRO A 284 -13.18 -2.71 13.71
CA PRO A 284 -14.21 -1.83 14.30
C PRO A 284 -14.02 -0.34 14.00
N THR A 285 -12.79 0.11 13.82
CA THR A 285 -12.45 1.50 13.49
C THR A 285 -12.33 1.72 11.99
#